data_8e0ee628227a684c7915ce5cb322bb57
#
_entry.id   8e0ee628227a684c7915ce5cb322bb57
#
_cell.length_a   1.000
_cell.length_b   1.000
_cell.length_c   1.000
_cell.angle_alpha   90.00
_cell.angle_beta   90.00
_cell.angle_gamma   90.00
#
_symmetry.space_group_name_H-M   'P 1'
#
loop_
_entity.id
_entity.type
_entity.pdbx_description
1 polymer ?
#
loop_
_entity_poly.entity_id
_entity_poly.type
_entity_poly.pdbx_seq_one_letter_code
_entity_poly.pdbx_strand_id
1 'polypeptide(L)'
;MSEPLGHIKHGKHIMELKTRMSKYPEIEYPLFIIKGDPDLNGANFSIGRAYITKPLIMGGDAHSHDFDQILFFLGGDPRNTTDFDAEVELFLGDKYELICYASCVHVTAGTIHCPLIVKKVNKPFIFLDVTLAPSESDRPLSKLVQK
;
A
#
# COMPACT_ATOMS: atom_id res chain seq x y z
N MET A 1 7.84 15.85 -0.78
CA MET A 1 7.91 15.13 0.46
C MET A 1 6.65 15.34 1.27
N SER A 2 6.12 14.31 1.79
CA SER A 2 4.81 14.42 2.43
C SER A 2 4.95 14.55 3.93
N GLU A 3 4.02 15.28 4.51
CA GLU A 3 3.93 15.45 5.95
C GLU A 3 3.36 14.21 6.59
N PRO A 4 3.74 13.89 7.81
CA PRO A 4 3.07 12.84 8.57
C PRO A 4 1.59 13.17 8.72
N LEU A 5 0.74 12.16 8.75
CA LEU A 5 -0.69 12.38 8.89
C LEU A 5 -1.10 12.92 10.25
N GLY A 6 -0.44 12.52 11.30
CA GLY A 6 -0.74 13.04 12.63
C GLY A 6 -2.14 12.73 13.10
N HIS A 7 -2.45 11.47 13.30
CA HIS A 7 -3.76 11.05 13.79
C HIS A 7 -3.97 11.51 15.24
N ILE A 8 -5.20 11.90 15.55
CA ILE A 8 -5.59 12.36 16.88
C ILE A 8 -6.17 11.18 17.64
N LYS A 9 -5.65 10.94 18.85
CA LYS A 9 -6.15 9.88 19.70
C LYS A 9 -7.20 10.41 20.66
N HIS A 10 -8.27 9.66 20.78
CA HIS A 10 -9.34 9.93 21.73
C HIS A 10 -9.26 8.87 22.83
N GLY A 11 -8.32 9.04 23.76
CA GLY A 11 -7.96 8.03 24.72
C GLY A 11 -6.86 7.15 24.15
N LYS A 12 -6.51 6.05 24.81
CA LYS A 12 -5.36 5.28 24.38
C LYS A 12 -5.68 4.21 23.34
N HIS A 13 -6.96 3.94 23.09
CA HIS A 13 -7.35 2.91 22.13
C HIS A 13 -8.06 3.43 20.90
N ILE A 14 -8.45 4.70 20.89
CA ILE A 14 -9.25 5.27 19.82
C ILE A 14 -8.50 6.43 19.21
N MET A 15 -8.41 6.45 17.88
CA MET A 15 -7.81 7.58 17.19
C MET A 15 -8.72 7.99 16.06
N GLU A 16 -8.72 9.28 15.79
CA GLU A 16 -9.47 9.85 14.69
C GLU A 16 -8.61 9.74 13.43
N LEU A 17 -9.20 9.23 12.35
CA LEU A 17 -8.47 9.13 11.08
C LEU A 17 -8.28 10.50 10.48
N LYS A 18 -7.08 10.71 9.95
CA LYS A 18 -6.75 11.90 9.18
C LYS A 18 -6.46 11.47 7.77
N THR A 19 -6.75 12.34 6.80
CA THR A 19 -6.46 12.07 5.40
C THR A 19 -5.57 13.15 4.84
N ARG A 20 -4.90 12.81 3.75
CA ARG A 20 -4.09 13.77 3.00
C ARG A 20 -4.04 13.34 1.55
N MET A 21 -3.58 14.23 0.69
CA MET A 21 -3.34 13.89 -0.71
C MET A 21 -2.04 13.12 -0.84
N SER A 22 -2.01 12.23 -1.82
CA SER A 22 -0.82 11.45 -2.12
C SER A 22 0.26 12.32 -2.77
N LYS A 23 1.51 11.88 -2.67
CA LYS A 23 2.59 12.45 -3.45
C LYS A 23 2.47 12.11 -4.94
N TYR A 24 1.69 11.07 -5.29
CA TYR A 24 1.42 10.71 -6.68
C TYR A 24 0.24 11.52 -7.17
N PRO A 25 0.44 12.40 -8.17
CA PRO A 25 -0.67 13.23 -8.66
C PRO A 25 -1.79 12.42 -9.30
N GLU A 26 -1.50 11.20 -9.75
CA GLU A 26 -2.51 10.33 -10.34
C GLU A 26 -3.51 9.82 -9.31
N ILE A 27 -3.16 9.82 -8.04
CA ILE A 27 -4.09 9.46 -6.97
C ILE A 27 -4.87 10.71 -6.60
N GLU A 28 -6.12 10.75 -7.04
CA GLU A 28 -6.92 11.98 -7.08
C GLU A 28 -7.70 12.26 -5.81
N TYR A 29 -7.86 11.27 -4.95
CA TYR A 29 -8.68 11.38 -3.75
C TYR A 29 -7.83 11.22 -2.50
N PRO A 30 -8.24 11.86 -1.39
CA PRO A 30 -7.48 11.73 -0.15
C PRO A 30 -7.31 10.29 0.28
N LEU A 31 -6.14 10.01 0.81
CA LEU A 31 -5.82 8.70 1.36
C LEU A 31 -5.52 8.81 2.84
N PHE A 32 -5.44 7.67 3.52
CA PHE A 32 -4.92 7.64 4.87
C PHE A 32 -3.83 6.60 5.01
N ILE A 33 -2.94 6.85 5.96
CA ILE A 33 -1.90 5.91 6.37
C ILE A 33 -1.92 5.88 7.88
N ILE A 34 -2.02 4.70 8.45
CA ILE A 34 -1.94 4.50 9.89
C ILE A 34 -0.70 3.66 10.16
N LYS A 35 0.17 4.16 11.02
CA LYS A 35 1.40 3.48 11.37
C LYS A 35 1.29 2.86 12.75
N GLY A 36 1.88 1.68 12.92
CA GLY A 36 1.96 1.08 14.24
C GLY A 36 2.60 2.02 15.24
N ASP A 37 3.64 2.73 14.84
CA ASP A 37 4.29 3.74 15.65
C ASP A 37 4.32 5.05 14.86
N PRO A 38 3.70 6.12 15.33
CA PRO A 38 3.15 6.32 16.69
C PRO A 38 1.65 6.03 16.85
N ASP A 39 0.94 5.71 15.77
CA ASP A 39 -0.53 5.73 15.81
C ASP A 39 -1.15 4.62 16.65
N LEU A 40 -0.55 3.44 16.64
CA LEU A 40 -1.13 2.24 17.25
C LEU A 40 -0.29 1.72 18.41
N ASN A 41 0.32 2.63 19.17
CA ASN A 41 1.08 2.29 20.37
C ASN A 41 2.23 1.31 20.13
N GLY A 42 2.83 1.38 18.94
CA GLY A 42 3.98 0.54 18.60
C GLY A 42 3.62 -0.84 18.07
N ALA A 43 2.38 -1.05 17.68
CA ALA A 43 1.95 -2.34 17.13
C ALA A 43 2.73 -2.68 15.87
N ASN A 44 2.92 -3.97 15.62
CA ASN A 44 3.56 -4.47 14.41
C ASN A 44 2.55 -4.50 13.27
N PHE A 45 2.10 -3.31 12.88
CA PHE A 45 1.06 -3.17 11.87
C PHE A 45 1.06 -1.74 11.37
N SER A 46 0.97 -1.59 10.05
CA SER A 46 0.73 -0.28 9.42
C SER A 46 -0.15 -0.54 8.21
N ILE A 47 -0.96 0.43 7.84
CA ILE A 47 -1.85 0.27 6.70
C ILE A 47 -1.98 1.60 5.96
N GLY A 48 -1.93 1.51 4.62
CA GLY A 48 -2.28 2.61 3.75
C GLY A 48 -3.47 2.20 2.90
N ARG A 49 -4.36 3.15 2.64
CA ARG A 49 -5.52 2.93 1.79
C ARG A 49 -5.59 4.02 0.75
N ALA A 50 -5.70 3.63 -0.52
CA ALA A 50 -5.82 4.57 -1.62
C ALA A 50 -6.93 4.12 -2.57
N TYR A 51 -7.57 5.09 -3.22
CA TYR A 51 -8.56 4.86 -4.26
C TYR A 51 -7.91 5.17 -5.59
N ILE A 52 -7.82 4.18 -6.46
CA ILE A 52 -7.05 4.28 -7.70
C ILE A 52 -8.03 4.46 -8.87
N THR A 53 -7.85 5.54 -9.61
CA THR A 53 -8.77 5.90 -10.69
C THR A 53 -8.12 5.90 -12.06
N LYS A 54 -6.80 5.89 -12.13
CA LYS A 54 -6.09 5.98 -13.41
C LYS A 54 -4.72 5.32 -13.32
N PRO A 55 -4.09 5.04 -14.46
CA PRO A 55 -2.75 4.43 -14.48
C PRO A 55 -1.71 5.24 -13.75
N LEU A 56 -0.81 4.54 -13.09
CA LEU A 56 0.35 5.15 -12.44
C LEU A 56 1.36 4.05 -12.10
N ILE A 57 2.57 4.49 -11.78
CA ILE A 57 3.64 3.60 -11.29
C ILE A 57 3.96 4.04 -9.88
N MET A 58 3.96 3.08 -8.95
CA MET A 58 4.26 3.39 -7.56
C MET A 58 5.11 2.30 -6.94
N GLY A 59 5.56 2.53 -5.71
CA GLY A 59 6.36 1.58 -4.97
C GLY A 59 7.86 1.71 -5.17
N GLY A 60 8.29 2.57 -6.07
CA GLY A 60 9.71 2.80 -6.30
C GLY A 60 10.41 1.63 -6.98
N ASP A 61 11.72 1.62 -6.87
CA ASP A 61 12.54 0.57 -7.45
C ASP A 61 12.38 -0.75 -6.70
N ALA A 62 12.84 -1.83 -7.30
CA ALA A 62 12.82 -3.14 -6.69
C ALA A 62 13.55 -3.12 -5.36
N HIS A 63 12.94 -3.71 -4.34
CA HIS A 63 13.47 -3.72 -2.98
C HIS A 63 12.87 -4.87 -2.18
N SER A 64 13.40 -5.09 -1.00
CA SER A 64 12.84 -6.05 -0.06
C SER A 64 12.88 -5.47 1.35
N HIS A 65 12.08 -6.07 2.23
CA HIS A 65 12.00 -5.67 3.63
C HIS A 65 12.22 -6.90 4.51
N ASP A 66 12.50 -6.68 5.79
CA ASP A 66 12.63 -7.76 6.75
C ASP A 66 11.32 -8.07 7.49
N PHE A 67 10.20 -7.67 6.91
CA PHE A 67 8.87 -7.94 7.43
C PHE A 67 7.94 -8.31 6.29
N ASP A 68 6.82 -8.95 6.62
CA ASP A 68 5.81 -9.31 5.64
C ASP A 68 4.95 -8.11 5.29
N GLN A 69 4.49 -8.10 4.05
CA GLN A 69 3.62 -7.07 3.53
C GLN A 69 2.46 -7.75 2.81
N ILE A 70 1.27 -7.21 2.92
CA ILE A 70 0.11 -7.78 2.25
C ILE A 70 -0.59 -6.66 1.50
N LEU A 71 -0.73 -6.86 0.19
CA LEU A 71 -1.37 -5.88 -0.67
C LEU A 71 -2.74 -6.39 -1.06
N PHE A 72 -3.74 -5.52 -1.01
CA PHE A 72 -5.10 -5.88 -1.40
C PHE A 72 -5.53 -5.06 -2.60
N PHE A 73 -6.15 -5.72 -3.56
CA PHE A 73 -6.74 -5.10 -4.73
C PHE A 73 -8.22 -5.44 -4.70
N LEU A 74 -9.05 -4.46 -4.40
CA LEU A 74 -10.48 -4.66 -4.16
C LEU A 74 -11.28 -3.82 -5.11
N GLY A 75 -12.48 -4.31 -5.49
CA GLY A 75 -13.40 -3.51 -6.27
C GLY A 75 -13.77 -2.24 -5.51
N GLY A 76 -13.97 -1.14 -6.23
CA GLY A 76 -14.28 0.14 -5.63
C GLY A 76 -15.76 0.36 -5.37
N ASP A 77 -16.63 -0.53 -5.85
CA ASP A 77 -18.06 -0.46 -5.61
C ASP A 77 -18.36 -1.13 -4.27
N PRO A 78 -18.90 -0.39 -3.30
CA PRO A 78 -19.15 -0.97 -1.97
C PRO A 78 -20.17 -2.12 -1.99
N ARG A 79 -20.94 -2.26 -3.08
CA ARG A 79 -21.91 -3.33 -3.20
C ARG A 79 -21.28 -4.63 -3.66
N ASN A 80 -20.06 -4.58 -4.22
CA ASN A 80 -19.41 -5.78 -4.74
C ASN A 80 -17.90 -5.63 -4.70
N THR A 81 -17.31 -6.06 -3.61
CA THR A 81 -15.87 -5.94 -3.37
C THR A 81 -15.02 -6.70 -4.40
N THR A 82 -15.60 -7.73 -5.03
CA THR A 82 -14.84 -8.53 -6.00
C THR A 82 -14.99 -8.02 -7.42
N ASP A 83 -15.72 -6.95 -7.65
CA ASP A 83 -15.87 -6.36 -8.98
C ASP A 83 -14.65 -5.47 -9.27
N PHE A 84 -13.53 -6.12 -9.54
CA PHE A 84 -12.26 -5.48 -9.84
C PHE A 84 -12.02 -5.56 -11.34
N ASP A 85 -11.88 -4.40 -11.99
CA ASP A 85 -11.70 -4.33 -13.43
C ASP A 85 -10.57 -3.37 -13.75
N ALA A 86 -9.37 -3.88 -13.66
CA ALA A 86 -8.14 -3.15 -13.92
C ALA A 86 -7.03 -4.13 -14.25
N GLU A 87 -5.93 -3.62 -14.76
CA GLU A 87 -4.73 -4.41 -15.02
C GLU A 87 -3.57 -3.81 -14.28
N VAL A 88 -2.99 -4.60 -13.38
CA VAL A 88 -1.87 -4.18 -12.55
C VAL A 88 -0.76 -5.20 -12.73
N GLU A 89 0.47 -4.71 -12.87
CA GLU A 89 1.66 -5.58 -12.84
C GLU A 89 2.47 -5.25 -11.62
N LEU A 90 2.88 -6.28 -10.92
CA LEU A 90 3.74 -6.14 -9.75
C LEU A 90 4.97 -7.03 -9.96
N PHE A 91 6.15 -6.41 -9.91
CA PHE A 91 7.37 -7.21 -9.90
C PHE A 91 7.45 -7.93 -8.55
N LEU A 92 7.56 -9.24 -8.59
CA LEU A 92 7.51 -10.05 -7.38
C LEU A 92 8.47 -11.23 -7.52
N GLY A 93 9.52 -11.23 -6.71
CA GLY A 93 10.54 -12.24 -6.79
C GLY A 93 11.47 -12.03 -7.97
N ASP A 94 11.16 -12.63 -9.10
CA ASP A 94 12.01 -12.58 -10.28
C ASP A 94 11.25 -12.25 -11.57
N LYS A 95 9.97 -11.91 -11.47
CA LYS A 95 9.16 -11.61 -12.65
C LYS A 95 7.99 -10.71 -12.30
N TYR A 96 7.34 -10.16 -13.32
CA TYR A 96 6.12 -9.40 -13.16
C TYR A 96 4.93 -10.36 -13.09
N GLU A 97 4.10 -10.16 -12.07
CA GLU A 97 2.84 -10.88 -11.91
C GLU A 97 1.71 -9.96 -12.34
N LEU A 98 0.76 -10.51 -13.10
CA LEU A 98 -0.40 -9.76 -13.54
C LEU A 98 -1.54 -9.94 -12.56
N ILE A 99 -2.11 -8.82 -12.11
CA ILE A 99 -3.24 -8.79 -11.20
C ILE A 99 -4.39 -8.14 -11.95
N CYS A 100 -5.42 -8.93 -12.25
CA CYS A 100 -6.58 -8.44 -13.01
C CYS A 100 -7.91 -8.91 -12.41
N TYR A 101 -7.89 -9.33 -11.14
CA TYR A 101 -9.10 -9.69 -10.38
C TYR A 101 -8.86 -9.31 -8.92
N ALA A 102 -9.97 -9.21 -8.16
CA ALA A 102 -9.84 -8.89 -6.74
C ALA A 102 -9.00 -9.95 -6.05
N SER A 103 -8.00 -9.50 -5.30
CA SER A 103 -7.02 -10.42 -4.74
C SER A 103 -6.24 -9.78 -3.61
N CYS A 104 -5.50 -10.60 -2.89
CA CYS A 104 -4.47 -10.12 -2.00
C CYS A 104 -3.15 -10.80 -2.35
N VAL A 105 -2.07 -10.07 -2.16
CA VAL A 105 -0.72 -10.54 -2.47
C VAL A 105 0.08 -10.55 -1.19
N HIS A 106 0.60 -11.70 -0.83
CA HIS A 106 1.44 -11.83 0.35
C HIS A 106 2.90 -11.71 -0.08
N VAL A 107 3.53 -10.61 0.30
CA VAL A 107 4.94 -10.38 0.04
C VAL A 107 5.70 -10.77 1.30
N THR A 108 6.28 -11.95 1.28
CA THR A 108 7.00 -12.43 2.47
C THR A 108 8.28 -11.65 2.69
N ALA A 109 8.72 -11.58 3.93
CA ALA A 109 9.97 -10.92 4.28
C ALA A 109 11.11 -11.44 3.41
N GLY A 110 11.92 -10.54 2.90
CA GLY A 110 13.06 -10.87 2.05
C GLY A 110 12.72 -11.01 0.56
N THR A 111 11.45 -10.99 0.19
CA THR A 111 11.06 -11.11 -1.22
C THR A 111 11.23 -9.76 -1.92
N ILE A 112 11.97 -9.77 -3.02
CA ILE A 112 12.15 -8.56 -3.83
C ILE A 112 10.83 -8.25 -4.53
N HIS A 113 10.41 -7.00 -4.49
CA HIS A 113 9.16 -6.58 -5.08
C HIS A 113 9.21 -5.12 -5.50
N CYS A 114 8.25 -4.71 -6.34
CA CYS A 114 8.13 -3.40 -6.94
C CYS A 114 9.04 -3.23 -8.14
N PRO A 115 8.70 -2.37 -9.08
CA PRO A 115 7.59 -1.41 -9.02
C PRO A 115 6.22 -2.07 -9.16
N LEU A 116 5.19 -1.33 -8.76
CA LEU A 116 3.81 -1.69 -8.97
C LEU A 116 3.29 -0.77 -10.07
N ILE A 117 2.83 -1.37 -11.15
CA ILE A 117 2.44 -0.63 -12.36
C ILE A 117 0.95 -0.83 -12.61
N VAL A 118 0.17 0.21 -12.38
CA VAL A 118 -1.24 0.20 -12.74
C VAL A 118 -1.31 0.57 -14.22
N LYS A 119 -1.59 -0.41 -15.06
CA LYS A 119 -1.55 -0.22 -16.51
C LYS A 119 -2.86 0.27 -17.07
N LYS A 120 -3.97 -0.15 -16.49
CA LYS A 120 -5.29 0.14 -17.01
C LYS A 120 -6.29 0.11 -15.88
N VAL A 121 -7.19 1.08 -15.85
CA VAL A 121 -8.26 1.14 -14.86
C VAL A 121 -9.57 1.31 -15.62
N ASN A 122 -10.32 0.24 -15.78
CA ASN A 122 -11.67 0.32 -16.36
C ASN A 122 -12.67 0.76 -15.29
N LYS A 123 -12.48 0.29 -14.06
CA LYS A 123 -13.28 0.69 -12.91
C LYS A 123 -12.33 1.06 -11.78
N PRO A 124 -12.54 2.18 -11.10
CA PRO A 124 -11.72 2.53 -9.95
C PRO A 124 -11.70 1.44 -8.91
N PHE A 125 -10.58 1.30 -8.21
CA PHE A 125 -10.44 0.23 -7.24
C PHE A 125 -9.78 0.73 -5.97
N ILE A 126 -9.92 -0.06 -4.91
CA ILE A 126 -9.30 0.22 -3.62
C ILE A 126 -8.03 -0.60 -3.50
N PHE A 127 -6.95 0.09 -3.16
CA PHE A 127 -5.67 -0.53 -2.88
C PHE A 127 -5.37 -0.38 -1.40
N LEU A 128 -5.08 -1.51 -0.75
CA LEU A 128 -4.64 -1.51 0.65
C LEU A 128 -3.22 -2.04 0.70
N ASP A 129 -2.38 -1.34 1.44
CA ASP A 129 -1.00 -1.73 1.66
C ASP A 129 -0.82 -1.96 3.16
N VAL A 130 -0.75 -3.23 3.55
CA VAL A 130 -0.60 -3.63 4.95
C VAL A 130 0.83 -4.09 5.16
N THR A 131 1.48 -3.51 6.16
CA THR A 131 2.85 -3.83 6.53
C THR A 131 2.84 -4.36 7.95
N LEU A 132 3.42 -5.53 8.17
CA LEU A 132 3.49 -6.14 9.50
C LEU A 132 4.71 -5.64 10.24
N ALA A 133 4.76 -4.31 10.40
CA ALA A 133 5.81 -3.59 11.09
C ALA A 133 5.25 -2.26 11.56
N PRO A 134 5.88 -1.63 12.58
CA PRO A 134 5.41 -0.33 13.06
C PRO A 134 5.53 0.78 12.03
N SER A 135 6.39 0.60 11.04
CA SER A 135 6.57 1.58 9.96
C SER A 135 7.18 0.86 8.77
N GLU A 136 6.74 1.20 7.54
CA GLU A 136 7.34 0.62 6.34
C GLU A 136 8.77 1.08 6.11
N SER A 137 9.18 2.18 6.70
CA SER A 137 10.54 2.68 6.51
C SER A 137 11.54 1.96 7.38
N ASP A 138 11.08 1.11 8.31
CA ASP A 138 11.97 0.39 9.19
C ASP A 138 12.67 -0.71 8.43
N ARG A 139 13.99 -0.65 8.43
CA ARG A 139 14.82 -1.75 8.00
C ARG A 139 14.57 -2.25 6.58
N PRO A 140 14.54 -1.38 5.60
CA PRO A 140 14.37 -1.83 4.23
C PRO A 140 15.64 -2.55 3.77
N LEU A 141 15.54 -3.85 3.60
CA LEU A 141 16.67 -4.66 3.14
C LEU A 141 17.17 -4.20 1.79
N SER A 142 16.30 -3.57 1.02
CA SER A 142 16.65 -3.06 -0.29
C SER A 142 17.88 -2.16 -0.26
N LYS A 143 18.08 -1.43 0.83
CA LYS A 143 19.24 -0.56 0.93
C LYS A 143 20.54 -1.31 1.00
N LEU A 144 20.49 -2.59 1.31
CA LEU A 144 21.67 -3.43 1.41
C LEU A 144 21.94 -4.20 0.13
N VAL A 145 20.92 -4.43 -0.69
CA VAL A 145 21.05 -5.27 -1.89
C VAL A 145 20.96 -4.50 -3.19
N GLN A 146 20.33 -3.35 -3.18
CA GLN A 146 20.26 -2.52 -4.37
C GLN A 146 21.53 -1.75 -4.54
N LYS A 147 22.34 -2.18 -5.41
CA LYS A 147 23.58 -1.44 -5.65
C LYS A 147 23.86 -1.33 -7.09
#